data_277dbbfb512f56ea2da756da6b64710c
#
_entry.id   277dbbfb512f56ea2da756da6b64710c
#
_cell.length_a   1.000
_cell.length_b   1.000
_cell.length_c   1.000
_cell.angle_alpha   90.00
_cell.angle_beta   90.00
_cell.angle_gamma   90.00
#
_symmetry.space_group_name_H-M   'P 1'
#
loop_
_entity.id
_entity.type
_entity.pdbx_description
1 polymer ?
#
loop_
_entity_poly.entity_id
_entity_poly.type
_entity_poly.pdbx_seq_one_letter_code
_entity_poly.pdbx_strand_id
1 'polypeptide(L)'
;MKATIRTFQSGCGDCIFLILEDGMSGESFHIMIDCGVFTTEIKTFVIQKLELRLDLLIVTHYDDDHIAGIIKMLSELEKLEIGKILFNCFQDYEENATVEIPSEDKDLLDKYVTNIHLLSNPNNTKISAPQAVLLSLLLKSNDKWFKVWNRKILIEGDTINVGNDIKWGQFLVLSPSSEAWDNLKDYFVREYVKCVHSRPPQGAFENQYAYWEMLLRIAASKPQIKKMIPISSSMITKSFLQKKADANPNEVGITSPNKASLALVWECNGKRILLGGDAIASQLYEAIKKHYDGNHILFEAIKIPHHGSKNNMSNELSLLVDSEHYFLTGGKKDEGSNYETLAKIILHPIEDGIQSHTVHYNRILNLTELQCLIKDEYKELLESCKAKLTNENEYTFEY
;
A
#
# COMPACT_ATOMS: atom_id res chain seq x y z
N MET A 1 -9.18 9.61 -23.44
CA MET A 1 -8.31 8.90 -22.46
C MET A 1 -9.21 8.23 -21.44
N LYS A 2 -8.83 7.04 -20.95
CA LYS A 2 -9.54 6.33 -19.88
C LYS A 2 -8.56 5.93 -18.79
N ALA A 3 -8.98 6.03 -17.53
CA ALA A 3 -8.25 5.51 -16.40
C ALA A 3 -9.09 4.46 -15.68
N THR A 4 -8.51 3.29 -15.42
CA THR A 4 -9.14 2.22 -14.67
C THR A 4 -8.31 1.93 -13.43
N ILE A 5 -8.89 2.11 -12.25
CA ILE A 5 -8.35 1.59 -11.00
C ILE A 5 -8.92 0.19 -10.76
N ARG A 6 -8.05 -0.79 -10.53
CA ARG A 6 -8.44 -2.17 -10.24
C ARG A 6 -7.65 -2.70 -9.05
N THR A 7 -8.37 -3.33 -8.13
CA THR A 7 -7.76 -3.93 -6.94
C THR A 7 -7.88 -5.44 -6.99
N PHE A 8 -6.87 -6.14 -6.47
CA PHE A 8 -6.87 -7.59 -6.36
C PHE A 8 -6.80 -8.02 -4.91
N GLN A 9 -7.40 -9.17 -4.61
CA GLN A 9 -7.21 -9.79 -3.32
C GLN A 9 -5.77 -10.28 -3.21
N SER A 10 -5.04 -9.70 -2.26
CA SER A 10 -3.62 -9.93 -2.03
C SER A 10 -3.35 -10.30 -0.56
N GLY A 11 -4.12 -11.25 -0.04
CA GLY A 11 -4.07 -11.62 1.38
C GLY A 11 -4.60 -10.52 2.27
N CYS A 12 -3.79 -10.06 3.21
CA CYS A 12 -4.12 -8.93 4.09
C CYS A 12 -3.72 -7.57 3.50
N GLY A 13 -3.00 -7.58 2.39
CA GLY A 13 -2.33 -6.42 1.86
C GLY A 13 -2.95 -5.84 0.58
N ASP A 14 -2.25 -4.89 0.04
CA ASP A 14 -2.63 -4.20 -1.17
C ASP A 14 -2.11 -4.92 -2.43
N CYS A 15 -2.87 -4.82 -3.51
CA CYS A 15 -2.42 -5.01 -4.87
C CYS A 15 -3.35 -4.20 -5.78
N ILE A 16 -2.84 -3.12 -6.33
CA ILE A 16 -3.63 -2.14 -7.07
C ILE A 16 -3.01 -1.96 -8.44
N PHE A 17 -3.84 -1.92 -9.48
CA PHE A 17 -3.44 -1.51 -10.81
C PHE A 17 -4.16 -0.22 -11.19
N LEU A 18 -3.40 0.72 -11.74
CA LEU A 18 -3.94 1.86 -12.46
C LEU A 18 -3.55 1.69 -13.94
N ILE A 19 -4.57 1.51 -14.78
CA ILE A 19 -4.42 1.28 -16.21
C ILE A 19 -4.91 2.53 -16.92
N LEU A 20 -4.02 3.16 -17.68
CA LEU A 20 -4.31 4.35 -18.47
C LEU A 20 -4.36 3.95 -19.93
N GLU A 21 -5.42 4.34 -20.66
CA GLU A 21 -5.63 3.94 -22.05
C GLU A 21 -5.91 5.15 -22.93
N ASP A 22 -5.22 5.23 -24.04
CA ASP A 22 -5.51 6.17 -25.10
C ASP A 22 -6.33 5.48 -26.21
N GLY A 23 -7.63 5.69 -26.19
CA GLY A 23 -8.52 5.08 -27.16
C GLY A 23 -8.30 5.54 -28.61
N MET A 24 -7.55 6.63 -28.86
CA MET A 24 -7.21 7.09 -30.20
C MET A 24 -5.96 6.40 -30.76
N SER A 25 -4.90 6.28 -29.97
CA SER A 25 -3.67 5.61 -30.40
C SER A 25 -3.67 4.11 -30.16
N GLY A 26 -4.53 3.60 -29.27
CA GLY A 26 -4.53 2.23 -28.78
C GLY A 26 -3.39 1.94 -27.78
N GLU A 27 -2.65 2.97 -27.35
CA GLU A 27 -1.60 2.81 -26.35
C GLU A 27 -2.18 2.66 -24.95
N SER A 28 -1.49 1.89 -24.12
CA SER A 28 -1.80 1.74 -22.69
C SER A 28 -0.56 1.93 -21.84
N PHE A 29 -0.77 2.38 -20.60
CA PHE A 29 0.26 2.55 -19.59
C PHE A 29 -0.18 1.82 -18.31
N HIS A 30 0.60 0.83 -17.88
CA HIS A 30 0.25 -0.08 -16.80
C HIS A 30 1.06 0.24 -15.55
N ILE A 31 0.37 0.62 -14.49
CA ILE A 31 0.95 0.95 -13.19
C ILE A 31 0.50 -0.09 -12.18
N MET A 32 1.44 -0.68 -11.47
CA MET A 32 1.16 -1.58 -10.34
C MET A 32 1.64 -0.93 -9.04
N ILE A 33 0.80 -0.94 -8.03
CA ILE A 33 1.10 -0.41 -6.70
C ILE A 33 0.93 -1.53 -5.69
N ASP A 34 2.01 -1.91 -5.03
CA ASP A 34 2.13 -2.96 -4.03
C ASP A 34 1.67 -4.35 -4.49
N CYS A 35 2.04 -5.37 -3.74
CA CYS A 35 1.50 -6.72 -3.79
C CYS A 35 1.86 -7.47 -2.51
N GLY A 36 0.89 -7.69 -1.64
CA GLY A 36 1.10 -8.46 -0.41
C GLY A 36 1.27 -9.95 -0.71
N VAL A 37 0.34 -10.53 -1.44
CA VAL A 37 0.40 -11.94 -1.87
C VAL A 37 0.23 -12.05 -3.38
N PHE A 38 1.23 -12.59 -4.07
CA PHE A 38 1.16 -12.85 -5.50
C PHE A 38 0.33 -14.11 -5.78
N THR A 39 -0.97 -13.89 -5.97
CA THR A 39 -1.95 -14.96 -6.22
C THR A 39 -1.94 -15.41 -7.68
N THR A 40 -2.56 -16.57 -7.95
CA THR A 40 -2.74 -17.07 -9.32
C THR A 40 -3.55 -16.09 -10.18
N GLU A 41 -4.53 -15.40 -9.60
CA GLU A 41 -5.33 -14.40 -10.29
C GLU A 41 -4.48 -13.22 -10.75
N ILE A 42 -3.67 -12.65 -9.84
CA ILE A 42 -2.73 -11.56 -10.16
C ILE A 42 -1.73 -12.02 -11.22
N LYS A 43 -1.15 -13.21 -11.05
CA LYS A 43 -0.21 -13.79 -12.02
C LYS A 43 -0.83 -13.92 -13.41
N THR A 44 -2.05 -14.44 -13.48
CA THR A 44 -2.79 -14.58 -14.75
C THR A 44 -3.05 -13.22 -15.39
N PHE A 45 -3.44 -12.22 -14.59
CA PHE A 45 -3.65 -10.85 -15.06
C PHE A 45 -2.38 -10.25 -15.65
N VAL A 46 -1.25 -10.31 -14.93
CA VAL A 46 0.04 -9.78 -15.39
C VAL A 46 0.52 -10.49 -16.68
N ILE A 47 0.34 -11.82 -16.78
CA ILE A 47 0.78 -12.57 -17.96
C ILE A 47 -0.16 -12.35 -19.15
N GLN A 48 -1.46 -12.46 -18.98
CA GLN A 48 -2.41 -12.55 -20.08
C GLN A 48 -3.03 -11.21 -20.47
N LYS A 49 -3.17 -10.28 -19.53
CA LYS A 49 -3.77 -8.96 -19.79
C LYS A 49 -2.75 -7.87 -19.97
N LEU A 50 -1.66 -7.92 -19.21
CA LEU A 50 -0.58 -6.94 -19.32
C LEU A 50 0.59 -7.45 -20.17
N GLU A 51 0.51 -8.68 -20.68
CA GLU A 51 1.53 -9.28 -21.58
C GLU A 51 2.96 -9.23 -20.98
N LEU A 52 3.07 -9.42 -19.65
CA LEU A 52 4.31 -9.31 -18.90
C LEU A 52 4.97 -7.92 -18.98
N ARG A 53 4.16 -6.86 -19.09
CA ARG A 53 4.64 -5.48 -19.14
C ARG A 53 4.02 -4.65 -18.01
N LEU A 54 4.88 -4.03 -17.21
CA LEU A 54 4.55 -2.96 -16.28
C LEU A 54 5.35 -1.72 -16.69
N ASP A 55 4.67 -0.63 -16.98
CA ASP A 55 5.35 0.63 -17.28
C ASP A 55 5.88 1.29 -16.01
N LEU A 56 5.18 1.07 -14.89
CA LEU A 56 5.58 1.58 -13.59
C LEU A 56 5.20 0.60 -12.48
N LEU A 57 6.17 0.25 -11.63
CA LEU A 57 5.97 -0.47 -10.37
C LEU A 57 6.24 0.47 -9.21
N ILE A 58 5.29 0.58 -8.30
CA ILE A 58 5.39 1.40 -7.07
C ILE A 58 5.34 0.47 -5.86
N VAL A 59 6.29 0.61 -4.94
CA VAL A 59 6.30 -0.04 -3.64
C VAL A 59 6.18 1.05 -2.59
N THR A 60 5.05 1.07 -1.88
CA THR A 60 4.75 2.18 -0.97
C THR A 60 5.60 2.14 0.29
N HIS A 61 5.81 0.97 0.87
CA HIS A 61 6.64 0.77 2.06
C HIS A 61 7.04 -0.71 2.25
N TYR A 62 7.59 -1.05 3.41
CA TYR A 62 8.31 -2.31 3.64
C TYR A 62 7.50 -3.43 4.28
N ASP A 63 6.25 -3.19 4.66
CA ASP A 63 5.46 -4.19 5.36
C ASP A 63 5.12 -5.37 4.44
N ASP A 64 5.11 -6.58 5.00
CA ASP A 64 4.92 -7.84 4.29
C ASP A 64 3.72 -7.84 3.35
N ASP A 65 2.65 -7.24 3.80
CA ASP A 65 1.39 -7.16 3.10
C ASP A 65 1.38 -6.13 1.95
N HIS A 66 2.52 -5.51 1.66
CA HIS A 66 2.73 -4.66 0.48
C HIS A 66 3.84 -5.17 -0.44
N ILE A 67 4.89 -5.80 0.10
CA ILE A 67 6.13 -6.09 -0.63
C ILE A 67 6.34 -7.58 -0.94
N ALA A 68 5.81 -8.51 -0.12
CA ALA A 68 6.12 -9.95 -0.24
C ALA A 68 5.70 -10.55 -1.58
N GLY A 69 4.55 -10.17 -2.10
CA GLY A 69 4.07 -10.60 -3.41
C GLY A 69 4.88 -10.02 -4.56
N ILE A 70 5.42 -8.80 -4.43
CA ILE A 70 6.33 -8.22 -5.42
C ILE A 70 7.62 -9.05 -5.51
N ILE A 71 8.23 -9.38 -4.38
CA ILE A 71 9.42 -10.23 -4.32
C ILE A 71 9.16 -11.55 -5.04
N LYS A 72 8.02 -12.19 -4.74
CA LYS A 72 7.62 -13.44 -5.39
C LYS A 72 7.39 -13.27 -6.89
N MET A 73 6.69 -12.21 -7.30
CA MET A 73 6.42 -11.90 -8.71
C MET A 73 7.73 -11.76 -9.50
N LEU A 74 8.67 -10.98 -8.99
CA LEU A 74 9.96 -10.77 -9.63
C LEU A 74 10.80 -12.06 -9.70
N SER A 75 10.68 -12.93 -8.68
CA SER A 75 11.39 -14.23 -8.67
C SER A 75 10.77 -15.24 -9.64
N GLU A 76 9.46 -15.18 -9.89
CA GLU A 76 8.75 -16.13 -10.74
C GLU A 76 8.63 -15.68 -12.20
N LEU A 77 8.66 -14.38 -12.48
CA LEU A 77 8.43 -13.81 -13.80
C LEU A 77 9.70 -13.17 -14.37
N GLU A 78 10.69 -13.99 -14.70
CA GLU A 78 11.98 -13.53 -15.26
C GLU A 78 11.85 -12.69 -16.53
N LYS A 79 10.77 -12.89 -17.31
CA LYS A 79 10.48 -12.17 -18.55
C LYS A 79 9.67 -10.88 -18.33
N LEU A 80 9.33 -10.55 -17.10
CA LEU A 80 8.59 -9.33 -16.80
C LEU A 80 9.42 -8.10 -17.18
N GLU A 81 8.85 -7.28 -18.04
CA GLU A 81 9.42 -5.99 -18.41
C GLU A 81 8.85 -4.90 -17.53
N ILE A 82 9.73 -4.09 -16.93
CA ILE A 82 9.34 -2.96 -16.08
C ILE A 82 10.02 -1.70 -16.60
N GLY A 83 9.22 -0.67 -16.91
CA GLY A 83 9.71 0.59 -17.43
C GLY A 83 10.34 1.49 -16.37
N LYS A 84 9.77 1.53 -15.17
CA LYS A 84 10.26 2.33 -14.02
C LYS A 84 9.84 1.68 -12.70
N ILE A 85 10.70 1.79 -11.68
CA ILE A 85 10.41 1.30 -10.33
C ILE A 85 10.57 2.46 -9.34
N LEU A 86 9.53 2.70 -8.53
CA LEU A 86 9.55 3.64 -7.41
C LEU A 86 9.55 2.83 -6.11
N PHE A 87 10.65 2.88 -5.41
CA PHE A 87 10.80 2.20 -4.13
C PHE A 87 11.83 2.97 -3.29
N ASN A 88 11.37 3.62 -2.23
CA ASN A 88 12.25 4.27 -1.29
C ASN A 88 13.03 3.22 -0.50
N CYS A 89 14.35 3.28 -0.54
CA CYS A 89 15.20 2.37 0.22
C CYS A 89 16.42 3.11 0.77
N PHE A 90 16.85 2.75 1.98
CA PHE A 90 18.00 3.37 2.65
C PHE A 90 19.37 2.98 2.10
N GLN A 91 19.42 2.09 1.15
CA GLN A 91 20.70 1.60 0.68
C GLN A 91 21.39 2.67 -0.14
N ASP A 92 22.54 3.15 0.35
CA ASP A 92 23.48 3.93 -0.46
C ASP A 92 24.01 3.03 -1.56
N TYR A 93 23.57 3.32 -2.80
CA TYR A 93 23.99 2.59 -3.99
C TYR A 93 25.23 3.22 -4.58
N GLU A 94 26.31 3.32 -3.83
CA GLU A 94 27.60 3.50 -4.44
C GLU A 94 27.85 2.29 -5.38
N GLU A 95 28.21 2.58 -6.62
CA GLU A 95 28.32 1.59 -7.70
C GLU A 95 29.26 0.41 -7.39
N ASN A 96 30.01 0.47 -6.31
CA ASN A 96 31.08 -0.46 -5.96
C ASN A 96 30.83 -1.32 -4.72
N ALA A 97 29.72 -1.19 -4.01
CA ALA A 97 29.43 -2.04 -2.86
C ALA A 97 28.76 -3.35 -3.28
N THR A 98 29.52 -4.27 -3.86
CA THR A 98 29.07 -5.66 -4.04
C THR A 98 29.23 -6.39 -2.71
N VAL A 99 28.12 -6.66 -2.02
CA VAL A 99 28.09 -7.65 -0.95
C VAL A 99 28.01 -9.01 -1.61
N GLU A 100 29.09 -9.77 -1.66
CA GLU A 100 29.05 -11.17 -2.04
C GLU A 100 28.36 -11.97 -0.93
N ILE A 101 27.23 -12.58 -1.29
CA ILE A 101 26.54 -13.52 -0.39
C ILE A 101 27.36 -14.81 -0.36
N PRO A 102 27.81 -15.29 0.82
CA PRO A 102 28.44 -16.59 0.94
C PRO A 102 27.56 -17.68 0.33
N SER A 103 28.16 -18.64 -0.35
CA SER A 103 27.43 -19.70 -1.05
C SER A 103 26.53 -20.52 -0.11
N GLU A 104 26.95 -20.72 1.12
CA GLU A 104 26.19 -21.38 2.19
C GLU A 104 24.92 -20.62 2.62
N ASP A 105 24.91 -19.31 2.45
CA ASP A 105 23.78 -18.45 2.78
C ASP A 105 22.77 -18.33 1.62
N LYS A 106 23.19 -18.62 0.39
CA LYS A 106 22.31 -18.59 -0.80
C LYS A 106 21.16 -19.60 -0.66
N ASP A 107 21.45 -20.82 -0.25
CA ASP A 107 20.43 -21.87 -0.06
C ASP A 107 19.40 -21.48 1.01
N LEU A 108 19.83 -20.77 2.06
CA LEU A 108 18.95 -20.29 3.12
C LEU A 108 18.06 -19.15 2.60
N LEU A 109 18.63 -18.29 1.79
CA LEU A 109 17.93 -17.18 1.14
C LEU A 109 16.89 -17.68 0.14
N ASP A 110 17.25 -18.65 -0.70
CA ASP A 110 16.34 -19.27 -1.67
C ASP A 110 15.17 -19.97 -0.97
N LYS A 111 15.43 -20.66 0.14
CA LYS A 111 14.38 -21.21 1.00
C LYS A 111 13.50 -20.12 1.61
N TYR A 112 14.08 -18.99 2.02
CA TYR A 112 13.33 -17.87 2.55
C TYR A 112 12.44 -17.26 1.46
N VAL A 113 12.97 -16.98 0.28
CA VAL A 113 12.21 -16.45 -0.86
C VAL A 113 11.09 -17.40 -1.26
N THR A 114 11.38 -18.69 -1.36
CA THR A 114 10.40 -19.73 -1.71
C THR A 114 9.26 -19.83 -0.69
N ASN A 115 9.56 -19.62 0.59
CA ASN A 115 8.61 -19.75 1.69
C ASN A 115 8.05 -18.40 2.19
N ILE A 116 8.40 -17.28 1.57
CA ILE A 116 7.99 -15.95 2.02
C ILE A 116 6.46 -15.82 2.10
N HIS A 117 5.72 -16.48 1.20
CA HIS A 117 4.27 -16.55 1.22
C HIS A 117 3.72 -17.40 2.38
N LEU A 118 4.50 -18.34 2.93
CA LEU A 118 4.14 -19.11 4.12
C LEU A 118 4.50 -18.33 5.40
N LEU A 119 5.47 -17.41 5.31
CA LEU A 119 5.88 -16.53 6.40
C LEU A 119 4.99 -15.30 6.47
N SER A 120 4.38 -14.87 5.37
CA SER A 120 3.27 -13.92 5.34
C SER A 120 1.98 -14.57 5.87
N ASN A 121 2.07 -15.21 7.04
CA ASN A 121 0.92 -15.67 7.78
C ASN A 121 0.03 -14.45 8.07
N PRO A 122 -1.27 -14.48 7.75
CA PRO A 122 -2.19 -13.36 8.00
C PRO A 122 -2.24 -12.90 9.47
N ASN A 123 -1.61 -13.64 10.37
CA ASN A 123 -1.47 -13.31 11.79
C ASN A 123 -0.06 -12.82 12.16
N ASN A 124 0.84 -12.63 11.21
CA ASN A 124 2.22 -12.21 11.50
C ASN A 124 2.39 -10.73 11.14
N THR A 125 2.13 -9.87 12.11
CA THR A 125 2.32 -8.41 12.05
C THR A 125 3.80 -8.01 12.14
N LYS A 126 4.72 -8.83 11.66
CA LYS A 126 6.13 -8.48 11.72
C LYS A 126 6.51 -7.65 10.49
N ILE A 127 6.71 -6.41 10.75
CA ILE A 127 7.39 -5.40 9.95
C ILE A 127 8.72 -5.97 9.46
N SER A 128 8.94 -5.96 8.16
CA SER A 128 10.10 -6.64 7.59
C SER A 128 11.08 -5.70 6.94
N ALA A 129 11.89 -5.06 7.80
CA ALA A 129 13.15 -4.50 7.32
C ALA A 129 13.93 -5.48 6.41
N PRO A 130 13.98 -6.80 6.70
CA PRO A 130 14.59 -7.80 5.83
C PRO A 130 14.00 -7.91 4.43
N GLN A 131 12.70 -7.70 4.24
CA GLN A 131 12.09 -7.81 2.92
C GLN A 131 12.42 -6.62 2.03
N ALA A 132 12.55 -5.42 2.61
CA ALA A 132 13.08 -4.27 1.88
C ALA A 132 14.47 -4.56 1.31
N VAL A 133 15.32 -5.21 2.11
CA VAL A 133 16.65 -5.63 1.69
C VAL A 133 16.57 -6.66 0.59
N LEU A 134 15.73 -7.68 0.75
CA LEU A 134 15.58 -8.73 -0.24
C LEU A 134 15.08 -8.18 -1.59
N LEU A 135 14.08 -7.28 -1.57
CA LEU A 135 13.63 -6.62 -2.80
C LEU A 135 14.76 -5.82 -3.43
N SER A 136 15.48 -5.00 -2.66
CA SER A 136 16.58 -4.19 -3.20
C SER A 136 17.69 -5.04 -3.82
N LEU A 137 17.95 -6.22 -3.25
CA LEU A 137 18.94 -7.16 -3.79
C LEU A 137 18.45 -7.83 -5.07
N LEU A 138 17.18 -8.23 -5.14
CA LEU A 138 16.58 -8.72 -6.37
C LEU A 138 16.67 -7.66 -7.48
N LEU A 139 16.32 -6.42 -7.19
CA LEU A 139 16.44 -5.33 -8.15
C LEU A 139 17.90 -5.11 -8.58
N LYS A 140 18.85 -5.18 -7.64
CA LYS A 140 20.28 -5.00 -7.91
C LYS A 140 20.88 -6.17 -8.70
N SER A 141 20.41 -7.39 -8.50
CA SER A 141 20.89 -8.59 -9.19
C SER A 141 20.42 -8.68 -10.66
N ASN A 142 19.46 -7.85 -11.06
CA ASN A 142 18.93 -7.79 -12.41
C ASN A 142 19.24 -6.43 -13.04
N ASP A 143 20.18 -6.40 -13.98
CA ASP A 143 20.64 -5.17 -14.63
C ASP A 143 19.52 -4.35 -15.29
N LYS A 144 18.46 -5.00 -15.80
CA LYS A 144 17.32 -4.30 -16.40
C LYS A 144 16.54 -3.56 -15.35
N TRP A 145 16.20 -4.20 -14.24
CA TRP A 145 15.44 -3.59 -13.15
C TRP A 145 16.25 -2.53 -12.40
N PHE A 146 17.54 -2.79 -12.20
CA PHE A 146 18.44 -1.84 -11.55
C PHE A 146 18.54 -0.51 -12.30
N LYS A 147 18.57 -0.53 -13.62
CA LYS A 147 18.62 0.66 -14.47
C LYS A 147 17.36 1.53 -14.39
N VAL A 148 16.20 0.92 -14.18
CA VAL A 148 14.90 1.61 -14.16
C VAL A 148 14.40 1.91 -12.75
N TRP A 149 15.11 1.46 -11.74
CA TRP A 149 14.80 1.78 -10.36
C TRP A 149 15.19 3.21 -10.00
N ASN A 150 14.20 4.00 -9.55
CA ASN A 150 14.45 5.33 -9.00
C ASN A 150 15.07 5.20 -7.62
N ARG A 151 16.37 5.48 -7.53
CA ARG A 151 17.14 5.43 -6.28
C ARG A 151 17.08 6.72 -5.46
N LYS A 152 16.47 7.76 -6.03
CA LYS A 152 16.18 8.99 -5.28
C LYS A 152 15.05 8.71 -4.29
N ILE A 153 15.25 9.10 -3.04
CA ILE A 153 14.19 9.06 -2.03
C ILE A 153 13.12 10.09 -2.40
N LEU A 154 11.90 9.63 -2.47
CA LEU A 154 10.71 10.43 -2.73
C LEU A 154 10.12 10.89 -1.40
N ILE A 155 9.90 12.18 -1.28
CA ILE A 155 9.31 12.82 -0.09
C ILE A 155 8.19 13.76 -0.49
N GLU A 156 7.39 14.19 0.47
CA GLU A 156 6.29 15.13 0.29
C GLU A 156 6.69 16.33 -0.57
N GLY A 157 5.90 16.61 -1.61
CA GLY A 157 6.09 17.68 -2.57
C GLY A 157 6.87 17.28 -3.83
N ASP A 158 7.53 16.12 -3.86
CA ASP A 158 8.10 15.61 -5.11
C ASP A 158 6.99 15.32 -6.13
N THR A 159 7.28 15.56 -7.41
CA THR A 159 6.41 15.21 -8.53
C THR A 159 7.09 14.22 -9.46
N ILE A 160 6.32 13.30 -10.02
CA ILE A 160 6.83 12.22 -10.86
C ILE A 160 5.96 12.12 -12.10
N ASN A 161 6.51 12.38 -13.26
CA ASN A 161 5.79 12.17 -14.52
C ASN A 161 5.50 10.67 -14.72
N VAL A 162 4.29 10.38 -15.12
CA VAL A 162 3.88 9.05 -15.55
C VAL A 162 4.26 8.90 -17.02
N GLY A 163 5.31 8.12 -17.27
CA GLY A 163 5.87 7.99 -18.60
C GLY A 163 6.57 9.27 -19.12
N ASN A 164 6.81 9.30 -20.42
CA ASN A 164 7.46 10.41 -21.10
C ASN A 164 6.46 11.42 -21.73
N ASP A 165 5.20 11.06 -21.81
CA ASP A 165 4.13 11.86 -22.39
C ASP A 165 3.23 12.41 -21.28
N ILE A 166 2.97 13.70 -21.31
CA ILE A 166 2.10 14.41 -20.36
C ILE A 166 0.66 13.87 -20.34
N LYS A 167 0.23 13.20 -21.41
CA LYS A 167 -1.09 12.59 -21.50
C LYS A 167 -1.35 11.53 -20.43
N TRP A 168 -0.30 10.93 -19.86
CA TRP A 168 -0.40 9.93 -18.80
C TRP A 168 -0.50 10.54 -17.41
N GLY A 169 -0.33 11.86 -17.28
CA GLY A 169 -0.39 12.60 -16.03
C GLY A 169 0.89 12.53 -15.20
N GLN A 170 0.74 12.87 -13.93
CA GLN A 170 1.83 12.86 -12.96
C GLN A 170 1.36 12.36 -11.60
N PHE A 171 2.30 11.94 -10.78
CA PHE A 171 2.10 11.73 -9.35
C PHE A 171 2.64 12.91 -8.55
N LEU A 172 1.85 13.39 -7.58
CA LEU A 172 2.29 14.22 -6.48
C LEU A 172 2.50 13.32 -5.26
N VAL A 173 3.65 13.43 -4.61
CA VAL A 173 3.98 12.71 -3.37
C VAL A 173 3.42 13.48 -2.18
N LEU A 174 2.55 12.85 -1.39
CA LEU A 174 1.98 13.43 -0.16
C LEU A 174 2.70 12.94 1.10
N SER A 175 3.33 11.78 1.05
CA SER A 175 4.05 11.13 2.16
C SER A 175 5.15 10.25 1.57
N PRO A 176 6.27 10.03 2.32
CA PRO A 176 6.59 10.53 3.65
C PRO A 176 7.07 11.98 3.68
N SER A 177 7.02 12.60 4.85
CA SER A 177 7.81 13.80 5.13
C SER A 177 9.28 13.45 5.32
N SER A 178 10.20 14.43 5.16
CA SER A 178 11.62 14.21 5.44
C SER A 178 11.86 13.67 6.87
N GLU A 179 11.16 14.22 7.86
CA GLU A 179 11.26 13.78 9.24
C GLU A 179 10.82 12.32 9.43
N ALA A 180 9.71 11.92 8.81
CA ALA A 180 9.23 10.54 8.89
C ALA A 180 10.22 9.55 8.24
N TRP A 181 10.87 9.96 7.15
CA TRP A 181 11.92 9.19 6.50
C TRP A 181 13.16 9.04 7.36
N ASP A 182 13.65 10.14 7.98
CA ASP A 182 14.83 10.11 8.86
C ASP A 182 14.57 9.22 10.08
N ASN A 183 13.39 9.30 10.68
CA ASN A 183 12.99 8.45 11.80
C ASN A 183 12.92 6.95 11.46
N LEU A 184 12.79 6.59 10.19
CA LEU A 184 12.78 5.20 9.74
C LEU A 184 14.17 4.55 9.90
N LYS A 185 15.26 5.30 9.77
CA LYS A 185 16.61 4.79 10.01
C LYS A 185 16.78 4.28 11.45
N ASP A 186 16.35 5.06 12.43
CA ASP A 186 16.38 4.65 13.84
C ASP A 186 15.52 3.41 14.12
N TYR A 187 14.42 3.27 13.40
CA TYR A 187 13.61 2.08 13.46
C TYR A 187 14.39 0.83 13.00
N PHE A 188 15.09 0.89 11.88
CA PHE A 188 15.90 -0.23 11.40
C PHE A 188 17.01 -0.62 12.39
N VAL A 189 17.66 0.36 13.02
CA VAL A 189 18.65 0.08 14.07
C VAL A 189 18.04 -0.69 15.24
N ARG A 190 16.82 -0.29 15.67
CA ARG A 190 16.11 -1.01 16.73
C ARG A 190 15.72 -2.44 16.33
N GLU A 191 15.28 -2.64 15.09
CA GLU A 191 14.93 -3.99 14.60
C GLU A 191 16.19 -4.87 14.49
N TYR A 192 17.30 -4.33 14.03
CA TYR A 192 18.59 -5.04 14.06
C TYR A 192 18.94 -5.52 15.47
N VAL A 193 18.89 -4.64 16.45
CA VAL A 193 19.20 -4.99 17.86
C VAL A 193 18.25 -6.08 18.37
N LYS A 194 16.98 -6.05 18.01
CA LYS A 194 16.01 -7.11 18.39
C LYS A 194 16.32 -8.46 17.75
N CYS A 195 16.77 -8.46 16.50
CA CYS A 195 17.05 -9.70 15.75
C CYS A 195 18.42 -10.29 16.10
N VAL A 196 19.44 -9.45 16.25
CA VAL A 196 20.84 -9.87 16.38
C VAL A 196 21.30 -9.86 17.83
N HIS A 197 20.56 -9.21 18.72
CA HIS A 197 20.89 -9.03 20.15
C HIS A 197 22.20 -8.31 20.41
N SER A 198 22.67 -7.51 19.43
CA SER A 198 23.86 -6.67 19.54
C SER A 198 23.63 -5.34 18.79
N ARG A 199 24.46 -4.33 19.07
CA ARG A 199 24.44 -3.11 18.26
C ARG A 199 25.07 -3.37 16.89
N PRO A 200 24.55 -2.77 15.81
CA PRO A 200 25.17 -2.88 14.50
C PRO A 200 26.57 -2.26 14.53
N PRO A 201 27.56 -2.84 13.84
CA PRO A 201 28.85 -2.22 13.63
C PRO A 201 28.70 -0.85 12.96
N GLN A 202 29.68 0.01 13.14
CA GLN A 202 29.71 1.30 12.44
C GLN A 202 29.74 1.06 10.94
N GLY A 203 28.89 1.77 10.18
CA GLY A 203 28.75 1.60 8.75
C GLY A 203 28.01 0.34 8.29
N ALA A 204 27.46 -0.46 9.22
CA ALA A 204 26.83 -1.74 8.87
C ALA A 204 25.56 -1.59 8.03
N PHE A 205 24.81 -0.49 8.18
CA PHE A 205 23.66 -0.21 7.33
C PHE A 205 24.07 0.37 5.98
N GLU A 206 25.05 1.21 5.96
CA GLU A 206 25.62 1.84 4.77
C GLU A 206 26.23 0.80 3.83
N ASN A 207 26.91 -0.21 4.36
CA ASN A 207 27.51 -1.31 3.60
C ASN A 207 26.60 -2.55 3.46
N GLN A 208 25.34 -2.46 3.89
CA GLN A 208 24.32 -3.50 3.80
C GLN A 208 24.52 -4.73 4.70
N TYR A 209 25.61 -4.83 5.45
CA TYR A 209 25.91 -5.98 6.31
C TYR A 209 24.82 -6.23 7.36
N ALA A 210 24.34 -5.16 8.02
CA ALA A 210 23.29 -5.27 9.04
C ALA A 210 21.99 -5.88 8.49
N TYR A 211 21.63 -5.55 7.28
CA TYR A 211 20.45 -6.07 6.64
C TYR A 211 20.58 -7.57 6.34
N TRP A 212 21.73 -8.00 5.85
CA TRP A 212 22.01 -9.40 5.61
C TRP A 212 21.94 -10.25 6.87
N GLU A 213 22.55 -9.76 7.93
CA GLU A 213 22.53 -10.46 9.21
C GLU A 213 21.10 -10.57 9.76
N MET A 214 20.27 -9.54 9.61
CA MET A 214 18.86 -9.59 9.97
C MET A 214 18.10 -10.66 9.15
N LEU A 215 18.28 -10.71 7.83
CA LEU A 215 17.66 -11.69 6.97
C LEU A 215 18.00 -13.12 7.37
N LEU A 216 19.28 -13.40 7.57
CA LEU A 216 19.75 -14.73 7.98
C LEU A 216 19.16 -15.16 9.32
N ARG A 217 19.08 -14.24 10.30
CA ARG A 217 18.49 -14.51 11.61
C ARG A 217 16.99 -14.80 11.53
N ILE A 218 16.26 -14.07 10.70
CA ILE A 218 14.83 -14.29 10.52
C ILE A 218 14.56 -15.57 9.75
N ALA A 219 15.33 -15.86 8.69
CA ALA A 219 15.24 -17.11 7.95
C ALA A 219 15.47 -18.35 8.84
N ALA A 220 16.31 -18.22 9.88
CA ALA A 220 16.56 -19.29 10.86
C ALA A 220 15.48 -19.37 11.97
N SER A 221 14.58 -18.39 12.10
CA SER A 221 13.57 -18.36 13.17
C SER A 221 12.30 -19.14 12.79
N LYS A 222 11.67 -19.79 13.78
CA LYS A 222 10.36 -20.45 13.56
C LYS A 222 9.22 -19.45 13.70
N PRO A 223 8.18 -19.55 12.87
CA PRO A 223 7.01 -18.67 12.97
C PRO A 223 6.24 -18.89 14.26
N GLN A 224 5.77 -17.81 14.89
CA GLN A 224 4.90 -17.86 16.07
C GLN A 224 3.44 -17.67 15.66
N ILE A 225 2.56 -18.54 16.11
CA ILE A 225 1.11 -18.49 15.85
C ILE A 225 0.43 -17.71 16.99
N LYS A 226 -0.28 -16.64 16.67
CA LYS A 226 -1.13 -15.88 17.62
C LYS A 226 -2.56 -16.43 17.63
N LYS A 227 -3.19 -16.42 18.81
CA LYS A 227 -4.61 -16.82 18.99
C LYS A 227 -5.56 -15.69 18.60
N MET A 228 -6.65 -16.06 17.93
CA MET A 228 -7.73 -15.14 17.52
C MET A 228 -8.63 -14.76 18.70
N ILE A 229 -9.11 -13.52 18.69
CA ILE A 229 -10.11 -13.00 19.64
C ILE A 229 -11.46 -12.89 18.90
N PRO A 230 -12.56 -13.41 19.45
CA PRO A 230 -13.87 -13.29 18.80
C PRO A 230 -14.45 -11.88 18.95
N ILE A 231 -15.07 -11.38 17.89
CA ILE A 231 -15.76 -10.09 17.86
C ILE A 231 -17.22 -10.30 18.27
N SER A 232 -17.73 -9.49 19.20
CA SER A 232 -19.15 -9.50 19.59
C SER A 232 -19.99 -8.72 18.59
N SER A 233 -21.09 -9.30 18.11
CA SER A 233 -22.04 -8.65 17.20
C SER A 233 -23.04 -7.79 17.99
N SER A 234 -22.85 -6.48 18.00
CA SER A 234 -23.89 -5.52 18.37
C SER A 234 -24.67 -5.09 17.12
N MET A 235 -25.95 -4.78 17.27
CA MET A 235 -26.80 -4.27 16.18
C MET A 235 -26.26 -2.92 15.69
N ILE A 236 -26.04 -2.79 14.36
CA ILE A 236 -25.52 -1.56 13.75
C ILE A 236 -26.70 -0.64 13.47
N THR A 237 -26.66 0.57 14.02
CA THR A 237 -27.66 1.63 13.81
C THR A 237 -26.97 2.89 13.29
N LYS A 238 -27.72 3.85 12.76
CA LYS A 238 -27.19 5.15 12.36
C LYS A 238 -26.49 5.86 13.53
N SER A 239 -27.05 5.78 14.75
CA SER A 239 -26.43 6.32 15.96
C SER A 239 -25.11 5.61 16.32
N PHE A 240 -25.04 4.30 16.11
CA PHE A 240 -23.78 3.56 16.28
C PHE A 240 -22.72 4.04 15.27
N LEU A 241 -23.08 4.17 13.98
CA LEU A 241 -22.17 4.68 12.96
C LEU A 241 -21.74 6.12 13.27
N GLN A 242 -22.66 7.00 13.73
CA GLN A 242 -22.31 8.37 14.10
C GLN A 242 -21.25 8.39 15.22
N LYS A 243 -21.46 7.60 16.28
CA LYS A 243 -20.47 7.48 17.36
C LYS A 243 -19.10 6.99 16.87
N LYS A 244 -19.10 6.13 15.85
CA LYS A 244 -17.85 5.64 15.23
C LYS A 244 -17.20 6.71 14.35
N ALA A 245 -18.00 7.43 13.57
CA ALA A 245 -17.51 8.52 12.74
C ALA A 245 -16.91 9.68 13.57
N ASP A 246 -17.48 9.96 14.74
CA ASP A 246 -16.98 11.02 15.64
C ASP A 246 -15.65 10.69 16.31
N ALA A 247 -15.21 9.42 16.25
CA ALA A 247 -13.96 9.00 16.85
C ALA A 247 -12.75 9.50 16.06
N ASN A 248 -11.84 10.18 16.73
CA ASN A 248 -10.55 10.58 16.13
C ASN A 248 -9.51 9.46 16.21
N PRO A 249 -8.61 9.40 15.23
CA PRO A 249 -7.52 8.44 15.22
C PRO A 249 -6.57 8.65 16.40
N ASN A 250 -6.02 7.55 16.89
CA ASN A 250 -4.91 7.59 17.81
C ASN A 250 -3.64 7.15 17.06
N GLU A 251 -2.81 8.11 16.69
CA GLU A 251 -1.57 7.86 15.94
C GLU A 251 -0.39 7.43 16.85
N VAL A 252 -0.63 7.33 18.16
CA VAL A 252 0.36 6.81 19.11
C VAL A 252 0.55 5.31 18.85
N GLY A 253 1.79 4.92 18.57
CA GLY A 253 2.16 3.52 18.32
C GLY A 253 2.05 3.07 16.87
N ILE A 254 1.66 3.96 15.93
CA ILE A 254 1.79 3.67 14.49
C ILE A 254 3.28 3.49 14.16
N THR A 255 3.59 2.47 13.38
CA THR A 255 4.96 2.07 13.06
C THR A 255 5.67 3.09 12.17
N SER A 256 7.00 3.15 12.26
CA SER A 256 7.79 4.04 11.41
C SER A 256 7.68 3.69 9.92
N PRO A 257 7.59 2.43 9.48
CA PRO A 257 7.30 2.09 8.09
C PRO A 257 5.99 2.68 7.56
N ASN A 258 4.89 2.60 8.30
CA ASN A 258 3.62 3.20 7.88
C ASN A 258 3.73 4.74 7.80
N LYS A 259 4.41 5.38 8.76
CA LYS A 259 4.69 6.82 8.71
C LYS A 259 5.57 7.23 7.52
N ALA A 260 6.38 6.30 7.02
CA ALA A 260 7.23 6.48 5.86
C ALA A 260 6.65 5.87 4.57
N SER A 261 5.38 5.44 4.60
CA SER A 261 4.69 4.92 3.41
C SER A 261 4.51 6.01 2.36
N LEU A 262 4.79 5.69 1.10
CA LEU A 262 4.45 6.55 -0.02
C LEU A 262 2.92 6.66 -0.13
N ALA A 263 2.43 7.89 -0.05
CA ALA A 263 1.08 8.24 -0.45
C ALA A 263 1.15 9.19 -1.63
N LEU A 264 0.32 8.96 -2.62
CA LEU A 264 0.42 9.62 -3.93
C LEU A 264 -0.94 10.14 -4.38
N VAL A 265 -0.93 11.27 -5.10
CA VAL A 265 -2.06 11.66 -5.94
C VAL A 265 -1.64 11.53 -7.39
N TRP A 266 -2.34 10.70 -8.15
CA TRP A 266 -2.25 10.77 -9.60
C TRP A 266 -3.14 11.90 -10.11
N GLU A 267 -2.60 12.73 -11.02
CA GLU A 267 -3.29 13.87 -11.59
C GLU A 267 -3.13 13.92 -13.11
N CYS A 268 -4.23 14.08 -13.81
CA CYS A 268 -4.23 14.37 -15.26
C CYS A 268 -5.51 15.10 -15.67
N ASN A 269 -5.39 16.16 -16.46
CA ASN A 269 -6.52 16.92 -17.02
C ASN A 269 -7.59 17.33 -15.98
N GLY A 270 -7.15 17.67 -14.76
CA GLY A 270 -8.03 18.06 -13.66
C GLY A 270 -8.68 16.88 -12.91
N LYS A 271 -8.48 15.65 -13.35
CA LYS A 271 -8.89 14.42 -12.66
C LYS A 271 -7.83 13.95 -11.70
N ARG A 272 -8.23 13.37 -10.58
CA ARG A 272 -7.33 12.97 -9.48
C ARG A 272 -7.73 11.63 -8.90
N ILE A 273 -6.72 10.82 -8.53
CA ILE A 273 -6.88 9.60 -7.73
C ILE A 273 -5.97 9.69 -6.51
N LEU A 274 -6.53 9.50 -5.32
CA LEU A 274 -5.75 9.40 -4.08
C LEU A 274 -5.38 7.95 -3.80
N LEU A 275 -4.08 7.67 -3.73
CA LEU A 275 -3.49 6.38 -3.37
C LEU A 275 -2.82 6.53 -2.00
N GLY A 276 -3.56 6.25 -0.93
CA GLY A 276 -3.16 6.60 0.44
C GLY A 276 -2.01 5.76 1.02
N GLY A 277 -1.62 4.64 0.38
CA GLY A 277 -0.67 3.70 0.99
C GLY A 277 -1.12 3.30 2.39
N ASP A 278 -0.19 3.32 3.34
CA ASP A 278 -0.45 3.16 4.78
C ASP A 278 -0.12 4.44 5.57
N ALA A 279 -0.06 5.58 4.87
CA ALA A 279 0.25 6.87 5.47
C ALA A 279 -0.74 7.25 6.57
N ILE A 280 -0.26 7.99 7.58
CA ILE A 280 -1.07 8.43 8.71
C ILE A 280 -1.96 9.63 8.35
N ALA A 281 -3.09 9.72 9.03
CA ALA A 281 -4.11 10.74 8.73
C ALA A 281 -3.57 12.17 8.84
N SER A 282 -2.75 12.47 9.86
CA SER A 282 -2.19 13.81 10.06
C SER A 282 -1.25 14.23 8.92
N GLN A 283 -0.39 13.34 8.42
CA GLN A 283 0.50 13.63 7.30
C GLN A 283 -0.29 13.87 6.01
N LEU A 284 -1.29 13.03 5.72
CA LEU A 284 -2.14 13.20 4.56
C LEU A 284 -2.92 14.52 4.62
N TYR A 285 -3.50 14.84 5.78
CA TYR A 285 -4.22 16.08 5.97
C TYR A 285 -3.35 17.32 5.71
N GLU A 286 -2.18 17.39 6.36
CA GLU A 286 -1.28 18.54 6.21
C GLU A 286 -0.75 18.67 4.78
N ALA A 287 -0.38 17.55 4.14
CA ALA A 287 0.11 17.55 2.77
C ALA A 287 -0.99 18.00 1.78
N ILE A 288 -2.19 17.43 1.85
CA ILE A 288 -3.32 17.80 0.98
C ILE A 288 -3.69 19.27 1.20
N LYS A 289 -3.82 19.70 2.47
CA LYS A 289 -4.12 21.09 2.80
C LYS A 289 -3.10 22.07 2.21
N LYS A 290 -1.82 21.73 2.28
CA LYS A 290 -0.72 22.55 1.75
C LYS A 290 -0.75 22.60 0.22
N HIS A 291 -0.90 21.46 -0.45
CA HIS A 291 -0.79 21.39 -1.92
C HIS A 291 -2.06 21.85 -2.65
N TYR A 292 -3.20 21.91 -1.96
CA TYR A 292 -4.48 22.34 -2.52
C TYR A 292 -5.07 23.55 -1.80
N ASP A 293 -4.21 24.38 -1.18
CA ASP A 293 -4.57 25.65 -0.53
C ASP A 293 -5.69 25.53 0.52
N GLY A 294 -5.81 24.37 1.16
CA GLY A 294 -6.84 24.09 2.15
C GLY A 294 -8.26 23.94 1.60
N ASN A 295 -8.42 23.91 0.27
CA ASN A 295 -9.71 23.68 -0.36
C ASN A 295 -10.13 22.21 -0.21
N HIS A 296 -11.45 21.98 -0.13
CA HIS A 296 -12.03 20.66 -0.26
C HIS A 296 -11.74 20.09 -1.66
N ILE A 297 -11.33 18.83 -1.72
CA ILE A 297 -10.88 18.18 -2.96
C ILE A 297 -11.76 16.96 -3.27
N LEU A 298 -12.34 16.98 -4.47
CA LEU A 298 -12.99 15.81 -5.06
C LEU A 298 -11.99 14.97 -5.84
N PHE A 299 -11.96 13.69 -5.54
CA PHE A 299 -11.20 12.68 -6.26
C PHE A 299 -12.13 11.81 -7.09
N GLU A 300 -11.66 11.33 -8.24
CA GLU A 300 -12.38 10.31 -9.01
C GLU A 300 -12.43 8.97 -8.25
N ALA A 301 -11.36 8.67 -7.53
CA ALA A 301 -11.30 7.51 -6.65
C ALA A 301 -10.32 7.76 -5.49
N ILE A 302 -10.61 7.15 -4.33
CA ILE A 302 -9.74 7.16 -3.15
C ILE A 302 -9.44 5.72 -2.74
N LYS A 303 -8.17 5.30 -2.80
CA LYS A 303 -7.74 4.11 -2.06
C LYS A 303 -7.62 4.49 -0.59
N ILE A 304 -8.46 3.91 0.24
CA ILE A 304 -8.53 4.17 1.68
C ILE A 304 -7.19 3.81 2.33
N PRO A 305 -6.55 4.72 3.10
CA PRO A 305 -5.27 4.44 3.72
C PRO A 305 -5.32 3.23 4.65
N HIS A 306 -4.25 2.45 4.69
CA HIS A 306 -3.99 1.37 5.65
C HIS A 306 -5.19 0.43 5.83
N HIS A 307 -5.70 -0.10 4.72
CA HIS A 307 -6.81 -1.07 4.69
C HIS A 307 -8.07 -0.62 5.45
N GLY A 308 -8.29 0.69 5.58
CA GLY A 308 -9.40 1.27 6.35
C GLY A 308 -9.19 1.24 7.86
N SER A 309 -7.96 1.12 8.34
CA SER A 309 -7.65 1.20 9.76
C SER A 309 -8.19 2.50 10.37
N LYS A 310 -8.76 2.40 11.56
CA LYS A 310 -9.35 3.52 12.30
C LYS A 310 -8.40 4.69 12.55
N ASN A 311 -7.10 4.45 12.48
CA ASN A 311 -6.08 5.45 12.77
C ASN A 311 -5.59 6.23 11.53
N ASN A 312 -6.11 5.90 10.34
CA ASN A 312 -5.61 6.47 9.09
C ASN A 312 -6.63 7.38 8.37
N MET A 313 -7.78 7.66 9.00
CA MET A 313 -8.78 8.62 8.54
C MET A 313 -9.24 9.48 9.71
N SER A 314 -8.77 10.71 9.80
CA SER A 314 -9.24 11.68 10.82
C SER A 314 -10.52 12.38 10.36
N ASN A 315 -11.19 13.11 11.28
CA ASN A 315 -12.35 13.92 10.92
C ASN A 315 -11.96 15.05 9.97
N GLU A 316 -10.82 15.69 10.25
CA GLU A 316 -10.30 16.77 9.42
C GLU A 316 -9.95 16.28 8.01
N LEU A 317 -9.30 15.13 7.89
CA LEU A 317 -8.99 14.54 6.59
C LEU A 317 -10.26 14.14 5.84
N SER A 318 -11.22 13.50 6.51
CA SER A 318 -12.46 13.08 5.87
C SER A 318 -13.33 14.26 5.40
N LEU A 319 -13.20 15.45 6.00
CA LEU A 319 -13.87 16.68 5.56
C LEU A 319 -13.09 17.45 4.48
N LEU A 320 -11.82 17.13 4.28
CA LEU A 320 -10.98 17.78 3.28
C LEU A 320 -11.03 17.06 1.93
N VAL A 321 -11.31 15.75 1.93
CA VAL A 321 -11.29 14.92 0.72
C VAL A 321 -12.59 14.14 0.58
N ASP A 322 -13.12 14.06 -0.65
CA ASP A 322 -14.28 13.24 -0.94
C ASP A 322 -14.18 12.56 -2.31
N SER A 323 -14.97 11.52 -2.52
CA SER A 323 -15.06 10.77 -3.78
C SER A 323 -16.37 9.97 -3.84
N GLU A 324 -16.88 9.74 -5.02
CA GLU A 324 -17.96 8.76 -5.22
C GLU A 324 -17.46 7.31 -5.07
N HIS A 325 -16.15 7.05 -5.25
CA HIS A 325 -15.56 5.72 -5.26
C HIS A 325 -14.40 5.57 -4.26
N TYR A 326 -14.61 4.76 -3.24
CA TYR A 326 -13.63 4.43 -2.22
C TYR A 326 -13.21 2.96 -2.34
N PHE A 327 -11.91 2.69 -2.39
CA PHE A 327 -11.36 1.33 -2.45
C PHE A 327 -10.82 0.87 -1.11
N LEU A 328 -11.45 -0.14 -0.54
CA LEU A 328 -11.03 -0.82 0.68
C LEU A 328 -10.35 -2.13 0.31
N THR A 329 -9.06 -2.17 0.47
CA THR A 329 -8.20 -3.30 0.13
C THR A 329 -7.70 -4.01 1.38
N GLY A 330 -7.36 -5.28 1.29
CA GLY A 330 -6.67 -6.03 2.33
C GLY A 330 -7.28 -5.95 3.72
N GLY A 331 -6.40 -5.87 4.71
CA GLY A 331 -6.72 -5.76 6.14
C GLY A 331 -6.77 -7.09 6.88
N LYS A 332 -6.28 -7.10 8.11
CA LYS A 332 -6.21 -8.30 8.95
C LYS A 332 -7.48 -8.49 9.76
N LYS A 333 -7.85 -9.73 10.00
CA LYS A 333 -9.02 -10.12 10.76
C LYS A 333 -9.02 -9.59 12.20
N ASP A 334 -7.83 -9.39 12.76
CA ASP A 334 -7.62 -9.08 14.18
C ASP A 334 -7.06 -7.66 14.43
N GLU A 335 -6.94 -6.83 13.39
CA GLU A 335 -6.37 -5.48 13.49
C GLU A 335 -7.45 -4.42 13.61
N GLY A 336 -8.01 -4.27 14.80
CA GLY A 336 -8.83 -3.14 15.15
C GLY A 336 -10.12 -2.99 14.35
N SER A 337 -10.85 -1.97 14.67
CA SER A 337 -12.14 -1.67 14.03
C SER A 337 -11.93 -0.82 12.78
N ASN A 338 -12.59 -1.18 11.69
CA ASN A 338 -12.70 -0.37 10.49
C ASN A 338 -13.99 0.46 10.50
N TYR A 339 -14.85 0.27 11.51
CA TYR A 339 -16.12 1.03 11.61
C TYR A 339 -15.90 2.53 11.65
N GLU A 340 -14.83 3.00 12.29
CA GLU A 340 -14.52 4.42 12.38
C GLU A 340 -14.30 5.03 11.00
N THR A 341 -13.50 4.38 10.15
CA THR A 341 -13.25 4.83 8.80
C THR A 341 -14.46 4.66 7.88
N LEU A 342 -15.10 3.48 7.90
CA LEU A 342 -16.29 3.21 7.10
C LEU A 342 -17.45 4.14 7.48
N ALA A 343 -17.64 4.42 8.78
CA ALA A 343 -18.69 5.33 9.23
C ALA A 343 -18.46 6.77 8.78
N LYS A 344 -17.20 7.24 8.73
CA LYS A 344 -16.88 8.55 8.17
C LYS A 344 -17.27 8.65 6.70
N ILE A 345 -16.98 7.61 5.90
CA ILE A 345 -17.34 7.56 4.49
C ILE A 345 -18.86 7.43 4.30
N ILE A 346 -19.52 6.51 5.02
CA ILE A 346 -20.95 6.26 4.90
C ILE A 346 -21.80 7.48 5.32
N LEU A 347 -21.34 8.22 6.33
CA LEU A 347 -22.05 9.38 6.86
C LEU A 347 -21.51 10.72 6.33
N HIS A 348 -20.54 10.68 5.42
CA HIS A 348 -20.02 11.90 4.79
C HIS A 348 -21.16 12.66 4.10
N PRO A 349 -21.27 13.98 4.27
CA PRO A 349 -22.25 14.79 3.54
C PRO A 349 -22.08 14.58 2.03
N ILE A 350 -23.17 14.43 1.32
CA ILE A 350 -23.14 14.39 -0.14
C ILE A 350 -22.97 15.80 -0.67
N GLU A 351 -21.89 16.05 -1.37
CA GLU A 351 -21.57 17.33 -1.99
C GLU A 351 -21.99 17.39 -3.46
N ASP A 352 -21.96 18.60 -4.02
CA ASP A 352 -22.27 18.79 -5.44
C ASP A 352 -21.29 18.00 -6.31
N GLY A 353 -21.85 17.18 -7.20
CA GLY A 353 -21.08 16.31 -8.10
C GLY A 353 -20.98 14.85 -7.61
N ILE A 354 -21.37 14.55 -6.37
CA ILE A 354 -21.45 13.18 -5.85
C ILE A 354 -22.90 12.75 -5.69
N GLN A 355 -23.24 11.55 -6.18
CA GLN A 355 -24.57 10.97 -6.03
C GLN A 355 -24.68 10.06 -4.79
N SER A 356 -23.65 9.30 -4.54
CA SER A 356 -23.56 8.36 -3.43
C SER A 356 -22.10 7.99 -3.16
N HIS A 357 -21.79 7.50 -1.95
CA HIS A 357 -20.49 6.95 -1.64
C HIS A 357 -20.49 5.43 -1.86
N THR A 358 -19.70 4.96 -2.81
CA THR A 358 -19.53 3.53 -3.11
C THR A 358 -18.21 3.04 -2.56
N VAL A 359 -18.27 2.10 -1.61
CA VAL A 359 -17.07 1.43 -1.09
C VAL A 359 -16.87 0.11 -1.82
N HIS A 360 -15.84 0.05 -2.64
CA HIS A 360 -15.38 -1.15 -3.33
C HIS A 360 -14.50 -1.97 -2.40
N TYR A 361 -14.81 -3.24 -2.18
CA TYR A 361 -14.00 -4.10 -1.33
C TYR A 361 -13.58 -5.37 -2.06
N ASN A 362 -12.31 -5.76 -1.91
CA ASN A 362 -11.75 -6.96 -2.55
C ASN A 362 -11.37 -8.06 -1.56
N ARG A 363 -11.89 -8.01 -0.34
CA ARG A 363 -11.48 -8.81 0.79
C ARG A 363 -12.35 -10.06 0.95
N ILE A 364 -11.77 -11.22 1.29
CA ILE A 364 -12.55 -12.37 1.79
C ILE A 364 -13.07 -12.03 3.18
N LEU A 365 -14.40 -11.88 3.24
CA LEU A 365 -15.10 -11.47 4.45
C LEU A 365 -15.29 -12.65 5.40
N ASN A 366 -14.43 -12.78 6.38
CA ASN A 366 -14.62 -13.71 7.49
C ASN A 366 -14.64 -12.93 8.81
N LEU A 367 -15.85 -12.60 9.30
CA LEU A 367 -16.10 -11.99 10.61
C LEU A 367 -15.42 -10.62 10.81
N THR A 368 -15.72 -9.66 9.94
CA THR A 368 -15.27 -8.27 10.03
C THR A 368 -16.47 -7.33 10.12
N GLU A 369 -16.23 -6.09 10.50
CA GLU A 369 -17.25 -5.03 10.50
C GLU A 369 -17.90 -4.86 9.13
N LEU A 370 -17.11 -4.94 8.07
CA LEU A 370 -17.61 -4.88 6.69
C LEU A 370 -18.60 -6.03 6.43
N GLN A 371 -18.31 -7.26 6.88
CA GLN A 371 -19.20 -8.40 6.73
C GLN A 371 -20.56 -8.20 7.41
N CYS A 372 -20.58 -7.47 8.51
CA CYS A 372 -21.84 -7.10 9.16
C CYS A 372 -22.62 -6.11 8.29
N LEU A 373 -21.98 -5.06 7.77
CA LEU A 373 -22.64 -4.01 6.99
C LEU A 373 -23.15 -4.45 5.61
N ILE A 374 -22.62 -5.52 5.02
CA ILE A 374 -23.08 -6.02 3.71
C ILE A 374 -24.31 -6.95 3.79
N LYS A 375 -24.79 -7.28 5.00
CA LYS A 375 -25.99 -8.08 5.16
C LYS A 375 -27.23 -7.31 4.71
N ASP A 376 -28.20 -8.02 4.17
CA ASP A 376 -29.45 -7.41 3.67
C ASP A 376 -30.18 -6.55 4.70
N GLU A 377 -30.06 -6.91 6.00
CA GLU A 377 -30.65 -6.16 7.13
C GLU A 377 -30.15 -4.71 7.25
N TYR A 378 -28.99 -4.38 6.68
CA TYR A 378 -28.39 -3.04 6.72
C TYR A 378 -28.54 -2.26 5.41
N LYS A 379 -29.16 -2.85 4.38
CA LYS A 379 -29.34 -2.23 3.08
C LYS A 379 -30.12 -0.91 3.16
N GLU A 380 -31.24 -0.89 3.86
CA GLU A 380 -32.03 0.33 4.06
C GLU A 380 -31.24 1.41 4.82
N LEU A 381 -30.44 1.02 5.80
CA LEU A 381 -29.57 1.95 6.52
C LEU A 381 -28.56 2.60 5.56
N LEU A 382 -27.87 1.82 4.73
CA LEU A 382 -26.89 2.33 3.78
C LEU A 382 -27.56 3.22 2.73
N GLU A 383 -28.70 2.81 2.18
CA GLU A 383 -29.49 3.61 1.23
C GLU A 383 -29.94 4.95 1.84
N SER A 384 -30.35 4.97 3.11
CA SER A 384 -30.69 6.20 3.82
C SER A 384 -29.51 7.17 3.99
N CYS A 385 -28.29 6.66 3.95
CA CYS A 385 -27.05 7.42 3.99
C CYS A 385 -26.48 7.71 2.60
N LYS A 386 -27.17 7.30 1.53
CA LYS A 386 -26.65 7.34 0.14
C LYS A 386 -25.29 6.65 0.02
N ALA A 387 -25.14 5.50 0.66
CA ALA A 387 -23.91 4.71 0.64
C ALA A 387 -24.17 3.32 0.08
N LYS A 388 -23.18 2.76 -0.59
CA LYS A 388 -23.20 1.41 -1.17
C LYS A 388 -21.90 0.69 -0.86
N LEU A 389 -21.99 -0.59 -0.57
CA LEU A 389 -20.84 -1.50 -0.43
C LEU A 389 -20.91 -2.51 -1.58
N THR A 390 -19.83 -2.67 -2.34
CA THR A 390 -19.77 -3.55 -3.50
C THR A 390 -18.48 -4.35 -3.56
N ASN A 391 -18.53 -5.56 -4.07
CA ASN A 391 -17.37 -6.39 -4.37
C ASN A 391 -16.85 -6.21 -5.82
N GLU A 392 -17.38 -5.25 -6.55
CA GLU A 392 -16.77 -4.80 -7.79
C GLU A 392 -15.39 -4.24 -7.46
N ASN A 393 -14.36 -4.77 -8.07
CA ASN A 393 -12.98 -4.45 -7.74
C ASN A 393 -12.31 -3.49 -8.73
N GLU A 394 -13.08 -2.88 -9.61
CA GLU A 394 -12.60 -1.91 -10.58
C GLU A 394 -13.59 -0.76 -10.82
N TYR A 395 -13.02 0.38 -11.19
CA TYR A 395 -13.77 1.56 -11.63
C TYR A 395 -13.01 2.25 -12.76
N THR A 396 -13.73 2.64 -13.80
CA THR A 396 -13.18 3.31 -14.99
C THR A 396 -13.87 4.64 -15.23
N PHE A 397 -13.07 5.66 -15.53
CA PHE A 397 -13.55 7.00 -15.89
C PHE A 397 -12.74 7.58 -17.06
N GLU A 398 -13.29 8.62 -17.68
CA GLU A 398 -12.60 9.40 -18.73
C GLU A 398 -11.88 10.62 -18.14
N TYR A 399 -10.73 10.96 -18.71
CA TYR A 399 -9.91 12.11 -18.29
C TYR A 399 -9.26 12.84 -19.45
#